data_81b0ece7da781e3df8dca6415362b659
#
_entry.id   81b0ece7da781e3df8dca6415362b659
#
_cell.length_a   1.000
_cell.length_b   1.000
_cell.length_c   1.000
_cell.angle_alpha   90.00
_cell.angle_beta   90.00
_cell.angle_gamma   90.00
#
_symmetry.space_group_name_H-M   'P 1'
#
loop_
_entity.id
_entity.type
_entity.pdbx_description
1 polymer ?
#
loop_
_entity_poly.entity_id
_entity_poly.type
_entity_poly.pdbx_seq_one_letter_code
_entity_poly.pdbx_strand_id
1 'polypeptide(L)'
;MEKLTSKEEEVMEHIWKLGECTPREVLNLYPEPQPLLNGIQNTFQSLERKGYLAHRQQGRGYVYWPIVEKKSYGKTKLGSLVDRVLDGSVKELVTFFAREQRISPEELKEIIDLIEN
;
A
#
# COMPACT_ATOMS: atom_id res chain seq x y z
N MET A 1 -2.36 6.41 11.20
CA MET A 1 -1.85 5.20 10.53
C MET A 1 -0.33 5.30 10.43
N GLU A 2 0.38 4.29 10.90
CA GLU A 2 1.82 4.31 10.87
C GLU A 2 2.37 4.27 9.46
N LYS A 3 3.47 5.01 9.26
CA LYS A 3 4.08 5.12 7.95
C LYS A 3 4.83 3.84 7.59
N LEU A 4 4.66 3.39 6.36
CA LEU A 4 5.37 2.23 5.84
C LEU A 4 6.68 2.65 5.17
N THR A 5 7.69 1.79 5.30
CA THR A 5 8.91 1.92 4.51
C THR A 5 8.60 1.50 3.07
N SER A 6 9.51 1.82 2.14
CA SER A 6 9.35 1.40 0.74
C SER A 6 9.24 -0.11 0.60
N LYS A 7 10.04 -0.85 1.36
CA LYS A 7 10.00 -2.32 1.35
C LYS A 7 8.68 -2.85 1.89
N GLU A 8 8.18 -2.28 2.99
CA GLU A 8 6.90 -2.66 3.56
C GLU A 8 5.76 -2.40 2.59
N GLU A 9 5.79 -1.25 1.92
CA GLU A 9 4.77 -0.90 0.94
C GLU A 9 4.78 -1.87 -0.24
N GLU A 10 5.96 -2.25 -0.71
CA GLU A 10 6.10 -3.24 -1.79
C GLU A 10 5.51 -4.58 -1.40
N VAL A 11 5.80 -5.05 -0.19
CA VAL A 11 5.25 -6.31 0.32
C VAL A 11 3.73 -6.20 0.46
N MET A 12 3.21 -5.08 0.97
CA MET A 12 1.76 -4.87 1.06
C MET A 12 1.08 -4.90 -0.31
N GLU A 13 1.73 -4.39 -1.36
CA GLU A 13 1.18 -4.48 -2.72
C GLU A 13 0.88 -5.92 -3.10
N HIS A 14 1.81 -6.83 -2.80
CA HIS A 14 1.60 -8.25 -3.07
C HIS A 14 0.50 -8.85 -2.20
N ILE A 15 0.48 -8.47 -0.92
CA ILE A 15 -0.53 -8.97 0.02
C ILE A 15 -1.93 -8.52 -0.40
N TRP A 16 -2.10 -7.27 -0.79
CA TRP A 16 -3.40 -6.79 -1.27
C TRP A 16 -3.88 -7.56 -2.50
N LYS A 17 -2.97 -7.95 -3.38
CA LYS A 17 -3.33 -8.76 -4.56
C LYS A 17 -3.75 -10.17 -4.19
N LEU A 18 -3.07 -10.78 -3.22
CA LEU A 18 -3.34 -12.15 -2.82
C LEU A 18 -4.50 -12.27 -1.84
N GLY A 19 -4.72 -11.24 -1.04
CA GLY A 19 -5.65 -11.30 0.09
C GLY A 19 -5.04 -12.11 1.23
N GLU A 20 -5.66 -13.23 1.60
CA GLU A 20 -5.11 -14.13 2.60
C GLU A 20 -3.91 -14.89 2.03
N CYS A 21 -2.77 -14.82 2.71
CA CYS A 21 -1.53 -15.37 2.15
C CYS A 21 -0.49 -15.69 3.21
N THR A 22 0.57 -16.39 2.77
CA THR A 22 1.74 -16.69 3.58
C THR A 22 2.94 -15.89 3.07
N PRO A 23 3.98 -15.71 3.90
CA PRO A 23 5.22 -15.09 3.43
C PRO A 23 5.84 -15.78 2.22
N ARG A 24 5.75 -17.12 2.16
CA ARG A 24 6.28 -17.88 1.02
C ARG A 24 5.54 -17.53 -0.28
N GLU A 25 4.23 -17.37 -0.21
CA GLU A 25 3.45 -17.00 -1.39
C GLU A 25 3.83 -15.63 -1.91
N VAL A 26 4.11 -14.68 -1.02
CA VAL A 26 4.59 -13.36 -1.43
C VAL A 26 6.00 -13.47 -2.03
N LEU A 27 6.89 -14.24 -1.41
CA LEU A 27 8.23 -14.46 -1.95
C LEU A 27 8.18 -14.98 -3.38
N ASN A 28 7.26 -15.89 -3.66
CA ASN A 28 7.11 -16.48 -4.99
C ASN A 28 6.71 -15.49 -6.08
N LEU A 29 6.22 -14.32 -5.70
CA LEU A 29 5.86 -13.26 -6.65
C LEU A 29 7.06 -12.41 -7.07
N TYR A 30 8.20 -12.55 -6.39
CA TYR A 30 9.40 -11.79 -6.72
C TYR A 30 10.18 -12.48 -7.83
N PRO A 31 10.72 -11.71 -8.79
CA PRO A 31 11.62 -12.27 -9.81
C PRO A 31 12.98 -12.61 -9.21
N GLU A 32 13.73 -13.42 -9.96
CA GLU A 32 15.10 -13.73 -9.55
C GLU A 32 16.02 -12.50 -9.79
N PRO A 33 16.96 -12.19 -8.88
CA PRO A 33 17.21 -12.92 -7.63
C PRO A 33 16.18 -12.54 -6.55
N GLN A 34 15.60 -13.54 -5.91
CA GLN A 34 14.58 -13.32 -4.89
C GLN A 34 15.20 -12.86 -3.58
N PRO A 35 14.48 -12.04 -2.79
CA PRO A 35 14.89 -11.73 -1.42
C PRO A 35 14.87 -13.00 -0.56
N LEU A 36 15.49 -12.93 0.60
CA LEU A 36 15.49 -14.06 1.53
C LEU A 36 14.12 -14.18 2.20
N LEU A 37 13.70 -15.43 2.42
CA LEU A 37 12.40 -15.69 3.07
C LEU A 37 12.30 -15.05 4.44
N ASN A 38 13.36 -15.13 5.27
CA ASN A 38 13.31 -14.54 6.61
C ASN A 38 13.17 -13.01 6.55
N GLY A 39 13.69 -12.37 5.51
CA GLY A 39 13.47 -10.94 5.30
C GLY A 39 12.01 -10.62 5.04
N ILE A 40 11.33 -11.43 4.23
CA ILE A 40 9.89 -11.29 3.97
C ILE A 40 9.11 -11.55 5.25
N GLN A 41 9.46 -12.59 6.01
CA GLN A 41 8.81 -12.90 7.29
C GLN A 41 8.93 -11.74 8.27
N ASN A 42 10.12 -11.14 8.37
CA ASN A 42 10.33 -9.99 9.25
C ASN A 42 9.47 -8.79 8.82
N THR A 43 9.31 -8.59 7.51
CA THR A 43 8.46 -7.53 6.99
C THR A 43 6.99 -7.77 7.35
N PHE A 44 6.51 -9.00 7.25
CA PHE A 44 5.15 -9.36 7.68
C PHE A 44 4.94 -9.04 9.16
N GLN A 45 5.91 -9.39 10.00
CA GLN A 45 5.83 -9.12 11.43
C GLN A 45 5.79 -7.62 11.73
N SER A 46 6.59 -6.85 11.01
CA SER A 46 6.60 -5.39 11.11
C SER A 46 5.25 -4.79 10.69
N LEU A 47 4.69 -5.29 9.59
CA LEU A 47 3.38 -4.83 9.10
C LEU A 47 2.27 -5.14 10.09
N GLU A 48 2.31 -6.31 10.71
CA GLU A 48 1.33 -6.66 11.74
C GLU A 48 1.47 -5.74 12.95
N ARG A 49 2.70 -5.49 13.40
CA ARG A 49 2.98 -4.61 14.52
C ARG A 49 2.48 -3.19 14.25
N LYS A 50 2.56 -2.74 13.00
CA LYS A 50 2.07 -1.42 12.59
C LYS A 50 0.56 -1.36 12.39
N GLY A 51 -0.12 -2.50 12.51
CA GLY A 51 -1.57 -2.55 12.41
C GLY A 51 -2.13 -2.76 11.01
N TYR A 52 -1.31 -3.21 10.06
CA TYR A 52 -1.74 -3.43 8.68
C TYR A 52 -2.21 -4.85 8.42
N LEU A 53 -1.69 -5.82 9.18
CA LEU A 53 -1.99 -7.23 9.00
C LEU A 53 -2.47 -7.86 10.29
N ALA A 54 -3.25 -8.92 10.15
CA ALA A 54 -3.55 -9.87 11.22
C ALA A 54 -3.14 -11.25 10.73
N HIS A 55 -3.02 -12.20 11.65
CA HIS A 55 -2.67 -13.57 11.29
C HIS A 55 -3.39 -14.58 12.16
N ARG A 56 -3.44 -15.82 11.68
CA ARG A 56 -3.83 -16.98 12.46
C ARG A 56 -2.89 -18.12 12.15
N GLN A 57 -2.79 -19.05 13.07
CA GLN A 57 -2.02 -20.27 12.86
C GLN A 57 -2.81 -21.20 11.94
N GLN A 58 -2.11 -21.80 10.99
CA GLN A 58 -2.69 -22.79 10.09
C GLN A 58 -1.64 -23.87 9.87
N GLY A 59 -1.90 -25.07 10.42
CA GLY A 59 -0.91 -26.11 10.43
C GLY A 59 0.32 -25.70 11.23
N ARG A 60 1.50 -25.80 10.63
CA ARG A 60 2.77 -25.40 11.27
C ARG A 60 3.17 -23.97 10.96
N GLY A 61 2.41 -23.29 10.13
CA GLY A 61 2.74 -21.93 9.72
C GLY A 61 1.64 -20.95 10.09
N TYR A 62 1.76 -19.75 9.54
CA TYR A 62 0.83 -18.66 9.78
C TYR A 62 0.31 -18.14 8.45
N VAL A 63 -0.96 -17.77 8.45
CA VAL A 63 -1.62 -17.14 7.32
C VAL A 63 -1.97 -15.72 7.74
N TYR A 64 -1.66 -14.76 6.88
CA TYR A 64 -1.88 -13.34 7.14
C TYR A 64 -2.92 -12.78 6.18
N TRP A 65 -3.59 -11.72 6.59
CA TRP A 65 -4.50 -10.97 5.71
C TRP A 65 -4.44 -9.49 6.05
N PRO A 66 -4.73 -8.61 5.07
CA PRO A 66 -4.71 -7.18 5.34
C PRO A 66 -5.95 -6.75 6.12
N ILE A 67 -5.74 -5.91 7.14
CA ILE A 67 -6.83 -5.28 7.90
C ILE A 67 -6.97 -3.80 7.54
N VAL A 68 -6.03 -3.27 6.74
CA VAL A 68 -6.11 -1.93 6.15
C VAL A 68 -6.33 -2.12 4.65
N GLU A 69 -7.41 -1.57 4.11
CA GLU A 69 -7.68 -1.68 2.69
C GLU A 69 -6.71 -0.83 1.87
N LYS A 70 -6.35 -1.30 0.68
CA LYS A 70 -5.46 -0.57 -0.22
C LYS A 70 -5.98 0.83 -0.52
N LYS A 71 -7.28 0.97 -0.76
CA LYS A 71 -7.90 2.28 -1.01
C LYS A 71 -7.73 3.24 0.15
N SER A 72 -7.94 2.76 1.36
CA SER A 72 -7.80 3.57 2.57
C SER A 72 -6.36 4.03 2.77
N TYR A 73 -5.41 3.14 2.53
CA TYR A 73 -3.98 3.46 2.62
C TYR A 73 -3.61 4.53 1.57
N GLY A 74 -4.04 4.34 0.33
CA GLY A 74 -3.75 5.27 -0.75
C GLY A 74 -4.33 6.65 -0.49
N LYS A 75 -5.56 6.72 0.03
CA LYS A 75 -6.22 7.97 0.38
C LYS A 75 -5.43 8.74 1.44
N THR A 76 -5.01 8.05 2.50
CA THR A 76 -4.25 8.67 3.58
C THR A 76 -2.90 9.17 3.08
N LYS A 77 -2.21 8.36 2.29
CA LYS A 77 -0.90 8.70 1.75
C LYS A 77 -0.98 9.88 0.80
N LEU A 78 -1.99 9.91 -0.07
CA LEU A 78 -2.19 11.01 -1.01
C LEU A 78 -2.50 12.31 -0.26
N GLY A 79 -3.37 12.26 0.75
CA GLY A 79 -3.67 13.43 1.57
C GLY A 79 -2.43 13.99 2.26
N SER A 80 -1.60 13.10 2.82
CA SER A 80 -0.34 13.50 3.44
C SER A 80 0.61 14.17 2.44
N LEU A 81 0.69 13.64 1.23
CA LEU A 81 1.51 14.21 0.17
C LEU A 81 1.05 15.63 -0.19
N VAL A 82 -0.25 15.81 -0.37
CA VAL A 82 -0.84 17.12 -0.67
C VAL A 82 -0.50 18.11 0.43
N ASP A 83 -0.67 17.71 1.71
CA ASP A 83 -0.42 18.59 2.84
C ASP A 83 1.05 19.00 2.93
N ARG A 84 1.98 18.06 2.72
CA ARG A 84 3.40 18.31 2.95
C ARG A 84 4.11 18.95 1.75
N VAL A 85 3.70 18.60 0.54
CA VAL A 85 4.44 18.99 -0.67
C VAL A 85 3.74 20.14 -1.40
N LEU A 86 2.42 20.16 -1.37
CA LEU A 86 1.62 21.13 -2.12
C LEU A 86 0.89 22.10 -1.19
N ASP A 87 1.32 22.22 0.06
CA ASP A 87 0.74 23.14 1.06
C ASP A 87 -0.78 23.02 1.16
N GLY A 88 -1.28 21.80 1.08
CA GLY A 88 -2.71 21.53 1.16
C GLY A 88 -3.50 21.84 -0.11
N SER A 89 -2.82 22.16 -1.22
CA SER A 89 -3.50 22.60 -2.44
C SER A 89 -3.87 21.42 -3.35
N VAL A 90 -5.13 21.01 -3.27
CA VAL A 90 -5.70 20.03 -4.20
C VAL A 90 -5.70 20.59 -5.64
N LYS A 91 -5.88 21.89 -5.77
CA LYS A 91 -5.87 22.56 -7.07
C LYS A 91 -4.53 22.38 -7.78
N GLU A 92 -3.42 22.52 -7.06
CA GLU A 92 -2.09 22.31 -7.64
C GLU A 92 -1.90 20.87 -8.11
N LEU A 93 -2.38 19.89 -7.33
CA LEU A 93 -2.32 18.49 -7.70
C LEU A 93 -3.08 18.23 -8.99
N VAL A 94 -4.32 18.71 -9.07
CA VAL A 94 -5.17 18.55 -10.25
C VAL A 94 -4.56 19.23 -11.47
N THR A 95 -4.04 20.45 -11.28
CA THR A 95 -3.43 21.23 -12.35
C THR A 95 -2.18 20.49 -12.91
N PHE A 96 -1.37 19.93 -12.02
CA PHE A 96 -0.19 19.16 -12.42
C PHE A 96 -0.57 18.00 -13.33
N PHE A 97 -1.52 17.18 -12.91
CA PHE A 97 -1.94 16.01 -13.69
C PHE A 97 -2.62 16.40 -15.00
N ALA A 98 -3.38 17.48 -15.00
CA ALA A 98 -4.03 17.97 -16.22
C ALA A 98 -2.99 18.42 -17.24
N ARG A 99 -1.94 19.12 -16.81
CA ARG A 99 -0.85 19.57 -17.70
C ARG A 99 -0.06 18.42 -18.28
N GLU A 100 0.18 17.38 -17.49
CA GLU A 100 0.91 16.21 -17.93
C GLU A 100 0.09 15.30 -18.84
N GLN A 101 -1.20 15.53 -18.96
CA GLN A 101 -2.12 14.72 -19.76
C GLN A 101 -2.05 13.23 -19.44
N ARG A 102 -1.72 12.92 -18.18
CA ARG A 102 -1.57 11.53 -17.72
C ARG A 102 -2.88 10.91 -17.24
N ILE A 103 -3.92 11.71 -17.19
CA ILE A 103 -5.13 11.32 -16.49
C ILE A 103 -6.33 11.98 -17.19
N SER A 104 -7.41 11.22 -17.34
CA SER A 104 -8.64 11.70 -17.95
C SER A 104 -9.43 12.56 -16.97
N PRO A 105 -10.39 13.39 -17.45
CA PRO A 105 -11.28 14.13 -16.56
C PRO A 105 -12.04 13.24 -15.59
N GLU A 106 -12.44 12.04 -16.03
CA GLU A 106 -13.15 11.09 -15.19
C GLU A 106 -12.25 10.59 -14.06
N GLU A 107 -11.01 10.26 -14.37
CA GLU A 107 -10.04 9.82 -13.37
C GLU A 107 -9.69 10.95 -12.41
N LEU A 108 -9.59 12.19 -12.88
CA LEU A 108 -9.39 13.36 -12.02
C LEU A 108 -10.51 13.50 -11.00
N LYS A 109 -11.75 13.30 -11.45
CA LYS A 109 -12.92 13.37 -10.58
C LYS A 109 -12.85 12.30 -9.49
N GLU A 110 -12.46 11.08 -9.86
CA GLU A 110 -12.27 10.00 -8.89
C GLU A 110 -11.22 10.34 -7.84
N ILE A 111 -10.10 10.93 -8.26
CA ILE A 111 -9.04 11.35 -7.34
C ILE A 111 -9.52 12.44 -6.40
N ILE A 112 -10.25 13.42 -6.91
CA ILE A 112 -10.82 14.49 -6.09
C ILE A 112 -11.76 13.90 -5.03
N ASP A 113 -12.62 12.98 -5.42
CA ASP A 113 -13.53 12.32 -4.50
C ASP A 113 -12.77 11.55 -3.40
N LEU A 114 -11.67 10.91 -3.75
CA LEU A 114 -10.83 10.20 -2.79
C LEU A 114 -10.19 11.15 -1.77
N ILE A 115 -9.80 12.33 -2.20
CA ILE A 115 -9.14 13.32 -1.33
C ILE A 115 -10.15 14.00 -0.41
N GLU A 116 -11.33 14.34 -0.93
CA GLU A 116 -12.34 15.12 -0.20
C GLU A 116 -13.22 14.27 0.71
N ASN A 117 -13.30 12.99 0.46
CA ASN A 117 -14.12 12.07 1.23
C ASN A 117 -13.26 11.09 2.03
#